data_9a49b7e3d578b9683124f41e81d4f43b
#
_entry.id   9a49b7e3d578b9683124f41e81d4f43b
#
_cell.length_a   1.000
_cell.length_b   1.000
_cell.length_c   1.000
_cell.angle_alpha   90.00
_cell.angle_beta   90.00
_cell.angle_gamma   90.00
#
_symmetry.space_group_name_H-M   'P 1'
#
loop_
_entity.id
_entity.type
_entity.pdbx_description
1 polymer ?
#
loop_
_entity_poly.entity_id
_entity_poly.type
_entity_poly.pdbx_seq_one_letter_code
_entity_poly.pdbx_strand_id
1 'polypeptide(L)'
;MHIAGNGKLLRIFVGESDRYRGRPLYEAIVHRAHELGLAGATVWRGIEGYGAASRIHTAKILRLSEDLPVLIEIVDTEEKIRAALSEFDAMMEASGGGGLITLESADIIKYSHGRP
;
A
#
# COMPACT_ATOMS: atom_id res chain seq x y z
N MET A 1 -17.06 6.19 -12.97
CA MET A 1 -15.95 7.13 -13.10
C MET A 1 -14.92 6.61 -14.08
N HIS A 2 -14.39 7.49 -14.90
CA HIS A 2 -13.32 7.15 -15.84
C HIS A 2 -12.12 8.05 -15.55
N ILE A 3 -10.96 7.41 -15.52
CA ILE A 3 -9.70 8.11 -15.35
C ILE A 3 -8.80 7.70 -16.51
N ALA A 4 -8.21 8.69 -17.17
CA ALA A 4 -7.27 8.44 -18.25
C ALA A 4 -6.25 9.56 -18.28
N GLY A 5 -5.08 9.28 -18.85
CA GLY A 5 -4.01 10.25 -18.95
C GLY A 5 -3.07 10.20 -17.77
N ASN A 6 -2.66 11.37 -17.29
CA ASN A 6 -1.62 11.47 -16.27
C ASN A 6 -2.10 11.05 -14.90
N GLY A 7 -1.50 9.99 -14.37
CA GLY A 7 -1.76 9.53 -13.03
C GLY A 7 -0.48 9.34 -12.25
N LYS A 8 -0.63 8.85 -11.04
CA LYS A 8 0.49 8.49 -10.17
C LYS A 8 0.32 7.07 -9.68
N LEU A 9 1.43 6.37 -9.57
CA LEU A 9 1.49 5.07 -8.94
C LEU A 9 2.13 5.24 -7.57
N LEU A 10 1.33 4.96 -6.55
CA LEU A 10 1.77 5.00 -5.16
C LEU A 10 2.09 3.57 -4.75
N ARG A 11 3.28 3.37 -4.20
CA ARG A 11 3.67 2.10 -3.61
C ARG A 11 3.98 2.31 -2.14
N ILE A 12 3.39 1.46 -1.31
CA ILE A 12 3.60 1.51 0.13
C ILE A 12 4.11 0.14 0.56
N PHE A 13 5.32 0.11 1.13
CA PHE A 13 5.95 -1.12 1.59
C PHE A 13 5.90 -1.16 3.11
N VAL A 14 5.28 -2.18 3.66
CA VAL A 14 5.17 -2.38 5.10
C VAL A 14 5.41 -3.85 5.42
N GLY A 15 5.49 -4.19 6.69
CA GLY A 15 5.60 -5.57 7.11
C GLY A 15 4.22 -6.19 7.31
N GLU A 16 4.11 -7.47 7.04
CA GLU A 16 2.83 -8.17 7.21
C GLU A 16 2.33 -8.10 8.65
N SER A 17 3.26 -8.12 9.61
CA SER A 17 2.90 -8.11 11.03
C SER A 17 2.70 -6.71 11.61
N ASP A 18 2.91 -5.65 10.84
CA ASP A 18 2.67 -4.30 11.33
C ASP A 18 1.20 -4.13 11.66
N ARG A 19 0.91 -3.50 12.81
CA ARG A 19 -0.45 -3.37 13.32
C ARG A 19 -0.83 -1.91 13.45
N TYR A 20 -2.11 -1.64 13.21
CA TYR A 20 -2.70 -0.32 13.40
C TYR A 20 -4.05 -0.49 14.06
N ARG A 21 -4.18 0.00 15.28
CA ARG A 21 -5.42 -0.08 16.07
C ARG A 21 -5.99 -1.50 16.12
N GLY A 22 -5.11 -2.47 16.37
CA GLY A 22 -5.51 -3.86 16.57
C GLY A 22 -5.76 -4.66 15.30
N ARG A 23 -5.50 -4.10 14.13
CA ARG A 23 -5.68 -4.81 12.86
C ARG A 23 -4.40 -4.68 12.02
N PRO A 24 -4.22 -5.53 11.01
CA PRO A 24 -3.05 -5.39 10.14
C PRO A 24 -3.01 -4.00 9.50
N LEU A 25 -1.82 -3.39 9.51
CA LEU A 25 -1.65 -2.06 8.94
C LEU A 25 -2.05 -2.02 7.47
N TYR A 26 -1.65 -3.04 6.69
CA TYR A 26 -1.96 -3.02 5.26
C TYR A 26 -3.47 -3.06 5.02
N GLU A 27 -4.23 -3.78 5.83
CA GLU A 27 -5.69 -3.78 5.71
C GLU A 27 -6.27 -2.42 6.03
N ALA A 28 -5.77 -1.79 7.10
CA ALA A 28 -6.24 -0.47 7.50
C ALA A 28 -6.00 0.55 6.39
N ILE A 29 -4.83 0.48 5.73
CA ILE A 29 -4.52 1.38 4.62
C ILE A 29 -5.47 1.15 3.45
N VAL A 30 -5.72 -0.09 3.09
CA VAL A 30 -6.63 -0.42 1.98
C VAL A 30 -8.04 0.06 2.27
N HIS A 31 -8.53 -0.16 3.48
CA HIS A 31 -9.87 0.30 3.87
C HIS A 31 -9.95 1.82 3.83
N ARG A 32 -8.89 2.51 4.29
CA ARG A 32 -8.89 3.96 4.25
C ARG A 32 -8.84 4.50 2.82
N ALA A 33 -8.08 3.84 1.95
CA ALA A 33 -8.04 4.20 0.54
C ALA A 33 -9.44 4.12 -0.08
N HIS A 34 -10.16 3.07 0.27
CA HIS A 34 -11.54 2.91 -0.22
C HIS A 34 -12.45 4.02 0.30
N GLU A 35 -12.35 4.34 1.59
CA GLU A 35 -13.14 5.42 2.19
C GLU A 35 -12.85 6.79 1.55
N LEU A 36 -11.59 7.01 1.17
CA LEU A 36 -11.18 8.26 0.55
C LEU A 36 -11.56 8.34 -0.93
N GLY A 37 -12.16 7.29 -1.48
CA GLY A 37 -12.60 7.29 -2.85
C GLY A 37 -11.49 7.11 -3.87
N LEU A 38 -10.35 6.54 -3.48
CA LEU A 38 -9.31 6.22 -4.44
C LEU A 38 -9.79 5.12 -5.38
N ALA A 39 -9.26 5.11 -6.60
CA ALA A 39 -9.77 4.27 -7.68
C ALA A 39 -9.64 2.78 -7.42
N GLY A 40 -8.63 2.39 -6.67
CA GLY A 40 -8.44 0.98 -6.31
C GLY A 40 -7.16 0.81 -5.54
N ALA A 41 -7.01 -0.36 -4.92
CA ALA A 41 -5.78 -0.71 -4.21
C ALA A 41 -5.57 -2.20 -4.33
N THR A 42 -4.33 -2.60 -4.58
CA THR A 42 -3.94 -4.00 -4.67
C THR A 42 -2.86 -4.27 -3.66
N VAL A 43 -2.96 -5.39 -2.98
CA VAL A 43 -1.96 -5.81 -1.99
C VAL A 43 -1.23 -7.03 -2.50
N TRP A 44 0.10 -6.96 -2.48
CA TRP A 44 0.97 -8.08 -2.85
C TRP A 44 1.74 -8.50 -1.61
N ARG A 45 1.89 -9.79 -1.42
CA ARG A 45 2.76 -10.30 -0.37
C ARG A 45 4.06 -10.72 -1.00
N GLY A 46 5.19 -10.20 -0.48
CA GLY A 46 6.50 -10.66 -0.91
C GLY A 46 6.78 -12.05 -0.36
N ILE A 47 7.42 -12.88 -1.14
CA ILE A 47 7.78 -14.23 -0.71
C ILE A 47 9.11 -14.26 0.01
N GLU A 48 9.87 -13.17 -0.09
CA GLU A 48 11.16 -13.00 0.57
C GLU A 48 11.55 -11.53 0.48
N GLY A 49 12.22 -11.02 1.50
CA GLY A 49 12.71 -9.66 1.44
C GLY A 49 13.12 -9.13 2.81
N TYR A 50 13.67 -7.92 2.80
CA TYR A 50 13.98 -7.21 4.04
C TYR A 50 13.74 -5.71 3.81
N GLY A 51 13.49 -5.01 4.89
CA GLY A 51 13.27 -3.57 4.85
C GLY A 51 14.16 -2.85 5.83
N ALA A 52 13.65 -1.78 6.41
CA ALA A 52 14.42 -0.93 7.32
C ALA A 52 15.02 -1.69 8.50
N ALA A 53 14.39 -2.77 8.92
CA ALA A 53 14.90 -3.59 10.03
C ALA A 53 16.07 -4.48 9.62
N SER A 54 16.39 -4.56 8.33
CA SER A 54 17.50 -5.32 7.76
C SER A 54 17.47 -6.83 8.09
N ARG A 55 16.29 -7.36 8.35
CA ARG A 55 16.10 -8.79 8.58
C ARG A 55 15.47 -9.41 7.35
N ILE A 56 16.04 -10.54 6.92
CA ILE A 56 15.53 -11.25 5.75
C ILE A 56 14.40 -12.16 6.17
N HIS A 57 13.24 -12.01 5.52
CA HIS A 57 12.07 -12.84 5.76
C HIS A 57 11.72 -13.59 4.49
N THR A 58 11.34 -14.85 4.64
CA THR A 58 11.00 -15.69 3.49
C THR A 58 9.91 -16.68 3.86
N ALA A 59 9.02 -16.95 2.90
CA ALA A 59 7.95 -17.92 3.10
C ALA A 59 8.45 -19.36 3.16
N LYS A 60 9.71 -19.62 2.80
CA LYS A 60 10.29 -20.96 2.87
C LYS A 60 10.50 -21.42 4.29
N ILE A 61 10.65 -20.50 5.22
CA ILE A 61 10.84 -20.82 6.63
C ILE A 61 9.47 -20.78 7.28
N LEU A 62 8.98 -21.95 7.66
CA LEU A 62 7.65 -22.04 8.30
C LEU A 62 7.75 -21.55 9.73
N ARG A 63 7.37 -20.32 9.95
CA ARG A 63 7.38 -19.69 11.26
C ARG A 63 6.12 -18.89 11.45
N LEU A 64 5.58 -18.96 12.65
CA LEU A 64 4.37 -18.22 12.99
C LEU A 64 4.60 -16.71 13.08
N SER A 65 5.85 -16.31 13.30
CA SER A 65 6.19 -14.90 13.47
C SER A 65 6.85 -14.30 12.24
N GLU A 66 6.70 -14.94 11.10
CA GLU A 66 7.28 -14.44 9.85
C GLU A 66 6.69 -13.09 9.49
N ASP A 67 7.55 -12.10 9.25
CA ASP A 67 7.13 -10.77 8.86
C ASP A 67 7.53 -10.51 7.42
N LEU A 68 6.75 -11.06 6.51
CA LEU A 68 7.01 -10.90 5.10
C LEU A 68 6.69 -9.47 4.64
N PRO A 69 7.42 -8.96 3.65
CA PRO A 69 7.08 -7.65 3.11
C PRO A 69 5.75 -7.67 2.39
N VAL A 70 5.00 -6.59 2.54
CA VAL A 70 3.72 -6.40 1.87
C VAL A 70 3.80 -5.10 1.08
N LEU A 71 3.35 -5.14 -0.17
CA LEU A 71 3.31 -3.99 -1.06
C LEU A 71 1.86 -3.63 -1.35
N ILE A 72 1.52 -2.38 -1.13
CA ILE A 72 0.22 -1.84 -1.49
C ILE A 72 0.43 -0.92 -2.68
N GLU A 73 -0.30 -1.17 -3.77
CA GLU A 73 -0.23 -0.33 -4.97
C GLU A 73 -1.55 0.36 -5.23
N ILE A 74 -1.49 1.66 -5.49
CA ILE A 74 -2.67 2.48 -5.76
C ILE A 74 -2.34 3.38 -6.94
N VAL A 75 -3.20 3.40 -7.96
CA VAL A 75 -3.08 4.33 -9.09
C VAL A 75 -4.30 5.23 -9.09
N ASP A 76 -4.07 6.54 -9.15
CA ASP A 76 -5.13 7.52 -9.24
C ASP A 76 -4.51 8.83 -9.76
N THR A 77 -5.29 9.89 -9.80
CA THR A 77 -4.78 11.21 -10.16
C THR A 77 -3.80 11.69 -9.09
N GLU A 78 -2.87 12.55 -9.50
CA GLU A 78 -1.89 13.12 -8.57
C GLU A 78 -2.58 13.83 -7.41
N GLU A 79 -3.64 14.58 -7.70
CA GLU A 79 -4.34 15.33 -6.67
C GLU A 79 -4.89 14.43 -5.57
N LYS A 80 -5.55 13.35 -5.96
CA LYS A 80 -6.13 12.42 -4.98
C LYS A 80 -5.06 11.67 -4.20
N ILE A 81 -4.01 11.24 -4.89
CA ILE A 81 -2.90 10.53 -4.23
C ILE A 81 -2.23 11.43 -3.19
N ARG A 82 -1.91 12.67 -3.59
CA ARG A 82 -1.24 13.58 -2.66
C ARG A 82 -2.10 13.94 -1.46
N ALA A 83 -3.40 14.06 -1.68
CA ALA A 83 -4.33 14.33 -0.57
C ALA A 83 -4.36 13.19 0.44
N ALA A 84 -4.16 11.95 -0.03
CA ALA A 84 -4.21 10.78 0.85
C ALA A 84 -2.88 10.49 1.55
N LEU A 85 -1.76 10.98 1.01
CA LEU A 85 -0.42 10.65 1.51
C LEU A 85 -0.23 10.94 2.99
N SER A 86 -0.71 12.08 3.46
CA SER A 86 -0.53 12.47 4.85
C SER A 86 -1.21 11.49 5.80
N GLU A 87 -2.36 10.95 5.40
CA GLU A 87 -3.07 9.98 6.22
C GLU A 87 -2.34 8.65 6.27
N PHE A 88 -1.86 8.17 5.12
CA PHE A 88 -1.11 6.91 5.07
C PHE A 88 0.18 7.02 5.88
N ASP A 89 0.88 8.15 5.75
CA ASP A 89 2.08 8.38 6.52
C ASP A 89 1.80 8.38 8.03
N ALA A 90 0.72 9.05 8.44
CA ALA A 90 0.33 9.09 9.85
C ALA A 90 -0.01 7.69 10.39
N MET A 91 -0.67 6.87 9.56
CA MET A 91 -0.99 5.49 9.97
C MET A 91 0.28 4.67 10.14
N MET A 92 1.25 4.84 9.25
CA MET A 92 2.53 4.14 9.34
C MET A 92 3.30 4.59 10.58
N GLU A 93 3.31 5.88 10.88
CA GLU A 93 3.95 6.41 12.08
C GLU A 93 3.31 5.82 13.33
N ALA A 94 1.98 5.76 13.37
CA ALA A 94 1.26 5.20 14.52
C ALA A 94 1.53 3.71 14.68
N SER A 95 1.88 3.03 13.60
CA SER A 95 2.17 1.60 13.61
C SER A 95 3.61 1.27 14.00
N GLY A 96 4.48 2.27 14.10
CA GLY A 96 5.88 2.06 14.46
C GLY A 96 6.86 2.73 13.53
N GLY A 97 6.41 3.35 12.47
CA GLY A 97 7.21 4.20 11.60
C GLY A 97 8.06 3.49 10.55
N GLY A 98 8.05 2.16 10.52
CA GLY A 98 8.82 1.44 9.51
C GLY A 98 8.09 1.39 8.18
N GLY A 99 8.86 1.34 7.09
CA GLY A 99 8.28 1.19 5.77
C GLY A 99 8.85 2.16 4.76
N LEU A 100 8.28 2.12 3.56
CA LEU A 100 8.73 2.93 2.44
C LEU A 100 7.53 3.35 1.61
N ILE A 101 7.48 4.61 1.24
CA ILE A 101 6.46 5.11 0.32
C ILE A 101 7.18 5.67 -0.89
N THR A 102 6.80 5.24 -2.09
CA THR A 102 7.33 5.78 -3.34
C THR A 102 6.19 6.26 -4.22
N LEU A 103 6.47 7.23 -5.05
CA LEU A 103 5.51 7.80 -5.97
C LEU A 103 6.18 8.01 -7.31
N GLU A 104 5.55 7.51 -8.38
CA GLU A 104 6.05 7.70 -9.72
C GLU A 104 4.90 7.97 -10.68
N SER A 105 5.23 8.52 -11.84
CA SER A 105 4.22 8.80 -12.86
C SER A 105 3.72 7.52 -13.49
N ALA A 106 2.44 7.46 -13.77
CA ALA A 106 1.82 6.35 -14.47
C ALA A 106 0.90 6.91 -15.53
N ASP A 107 1.05 6.45 -16.76
CA ASP A 107 0.18 6.85 -17.84
C ASP A 107 -1.02 5.92 -17.84
N ILE A 108 -2.17 6.44 -17.45
CA ILE A 108 -3.39 5.63 -17.34
C ILE A 108 -4.02 5.51 -18.72
N ILE A 109 -3.96 4.32 -19.27
CA ILE A 109 -4.50 4.06 -20.59
C ILE A 109 -6.01 3.85 -20.52
N LYS A 110 -6.44 3.15 -19.48
CA LYS A 110 -7.86 2.86 -19.31
C LYS A 110 -8.15 2.57 -17.84
N TYR A 111 -9.22 3.17 -17.34
CA TYR A 111 -9.80 2.78 -16.07
C TYR A 111 -11.32 2.99 -16.17
N SER A 112 -12.06 1.95 -15.85
CA SER A 112 -13.52 2.03 -15.83
C SER A 112 -14.04 1.01 -14.82
N HIS A 113 -15.24 1.28 -14.30
CA HIS A 113 -15.85 0.40 -13.30
C HIS A 113 -16.34 -0.93 -13.89
N GLY A 114 -16.45 -0.99 -15.20
CA GLY A 114 -17.08 -2.13 -15.84
C GLY A 114 -18.58 -2.05 -15.73
N ARG A 115 -19.23 -3.15 -16.08
CA ARG A 115 -20.69 -3.24 -16.01
C ARG A 115 -21.08 -3.95 -14.72
N PRO A 116 -22.20 -3.55 -14.11
CA PRO A 116 -22.72 -4.23 -12.93
C PRO A 116 -23.19 -5.66 -13.26
#